data_7db2c7121c5e466491e4f92a67bb5897
#
_entry.id   7db2c7121c5e466491e4f92a67bb5897
#
_cell.length_a   1.000
_cell.length_b   1.000
_cell.length_c   1.000
_cell.angle_alpha   90.00
_cell.angle_beta   90.00
_cell.angle_gamma   90.00
#
_symmetry.space_group_name_H-M   'P 1'
#
loop_
_entity.id
_entity.type
_entity.pdbx_description
1 polymer ?
#
loop_
_entity_poly.entity_id
_entity_poly.type
_entity_poly.pdbx_seq_one_letter_code
_entity_poly.pdbx_strand_id
1 'polypeptide(L)'
;MISQNTYAHPAFMPWKHWSAERLGIALAVLAAFGFSFKAIFVKLAYAAAPVDAVTLLSLRMVFALPAFLWIGFAASRAAPPLTRRDWGMLVALGLLGYYASSMLDFLGLQYISAGLERLILFTYPTLTVLIGVLFMGKSLEKRQVGALALSYAGIGLAFAHDLSIAGDLRAVLIGAGFVFGSALTYALYSAGAEPAIRRLGSARFAALAMLVSTTATQIHFFITQPLSALIPSGP
;
A
#
# COMPACT_ATOMS: atom_id res chain seq x y z
N MET A 1 -27.68 29.90 8.36
CA MET A 1 -27.84 29.58 6.92
C MET A 1 -26.55 28.93 6.46
N ILE A 2 -26.49 27.59 6.44
CA ILE A 2 -25.30 26.83 6.04
C ILE A 2 -25.52 26.45 4.58
N SER A 3 -24.71 27.03 3.69
CA SER A 3 -24.70 26.76 2.25
C SER A 3 -24.34 25.28 2.02
N GLN A 4 -25.27 24.52 1.44
CA GLN A 4 -25.02 23.17 0.94
C GLN A 4 -24.13 23.26 -0.29
N ASN A 5 -22.89 22.83 -0.16
CA ASN A 5 -21.93 22.77 -1.24
C ASN A 5 -22.28 21.58 -2.15
N THR A 6 -22.91 21.87 -3.28
CA THR A 6 -23.30 20.90 -4.32
C THR A 6 -22.04 20.47 -5.07
N TYR A 7 -21.48 19.32 -4.71
CA TYR A 7 -20.45 18.65 -5.51
C TYR A 7 -21.08 18.16 -6.81
N ALA A 8 -20.67 18.72 -7.93
CA ALA A 8 -21.05 18.26 -9.27
C ALA A 8 -20.51 16.85 -9.51
N HIS A 9 -21.38 15.85 -9.56
CA HIS A 9 -21.04 14.47 -9.90
C HIS A 9 -20.90 14.32 -11.42
N PRO A 10 -19.87 13.62 -11.93
CA PRO A 10 -19.77 13.31 -13.35
C PRO A 10 -20.90 12.34 -13.79
N ALA A 11 -21.44 12.59 -14.97
CA ALA A 11 -22.72 12.12 -15.49
C ALA A 11 -22.78 10.66 -15.99
N PHE A 12 -21.94 9.72 -15.49
CA PHE A 12 -21.96 8.35 -16.02
C PHE A 12 -21.72 7.32 -14.91
N MET A 13 -22.70 7.16 -13.96
CA MET A 13 -22.61 6.11 -12.95
C MET A 13 -24.00 5.48 -12.66
N PRO A 14 -24.16 4.15 -12.87
CA PRO A 14 -25.43 3.44 -12.63
C PRO A 14 -25.83 3.34 -11.14
N TRP A 15 -24.95 3.75 -10.21
CA TRP A 15 -25.16 3.77 -8.75
C TRP A 15 -25.69 5.08 -8.18
N LYS A 16 -26.27 5.93 -9.01
CA LYS A 16 -26.91 7.20 -8.60
C LYS A 16 -27.96 7.07 -7.47
N HIS A 17 -28.43 5.84 -7.20
CA HIS A 17 -29.41 5.52 -6.16
C HIS A 17 -28.81 4.88 -4.89
N TRP A 18 -27.49 4.68 -4.83
CA TRP A 18 -26.85 4.10 -3.65
C TRP A 18 -26.54 5.20 -2.63
N SER A 19 -26.78 4.90 -1.32
CA SER A 19 -26.28 5.77 -0.26
C SER A 19 -24.74 5.80 -0.31
N ALA A 20 -24.14 6.90 0.13
CA ALA A 20 -22.68 7.05 0.17
C ALA A 20 -22.01 5.91 0.95
N GLU A 21 -22.66 5.38 1.97
CA GLU A 21 -22.22 4.24 2.76
C GLU A 21 -22.17 2.94 1.94
N ARG A 22 -23.24 2.62 1.19
CA ARG A 22 -23.27 1.43 0.33
C ARG A 22 -22.22 1.48 -0.77
N LEU A 23 -22.04 2.64 -1.37
CA LEU A 23 -20.99 2.85 -2.36
C LEU A 23 -19.61 2.67 -1.73
N GLY A 24 -19.38 3.21 -0.53
CA GLY A 24 -18.14 3.04 0.22
C GLY A 24 -17.83 1.57 0.52
N ILE A 25 -18.81 0.81 0.98
CA ILE A 25 -18.67 -0.63 1.25
C ILE A 25 -18.35 -1.40 -0.04
N ALA A 26 -19.07 -1.13 -1.14
CA ALA A 26 -18.83 -1.80 -2.42
C ALA A 26 -17.43 -1.52 -2.95
N LEU A 27 -16.96 -0.27 -2.88
CA LEU A 27 -15.61 0.11 -3.28
C LEU A 27 -14.55 -0.53 -2.38
N ALA A 28 -14.79 -0.63 -1.08
CA ALA A 28 -13.89 -1.29 -0.14
C ALA A 28 -13.76 -2.79 -0.44
N VAL A 29 -14.88 -3.48 -0.72
CA VAL A 29 -14.88 -4.90 -1.10
C VAL A 29 -14.13 -5.10 -2.41
N LEU A 30 -14.40 -4.28 -3.43
CA LEU A 30 -13.70 -4.35 -4.71
C LEU A 30 -12.20 -4.09 -4.57
N ALA A 31 -11.82 -3.10 -3.76
CA ALA A 31 -10.43 -2.79 -3.47
C ALA A 31 -9.73 -3.94 -2.74
N ALA A 32 -10.38 -4.54 -1.73
CA ALA A 32 -9.84 -5.69 -1.00
C ALA A 32 -9.65 -6.90 -1.92
N PHE A 33 -10.62 -7.17 -2.80
CA PHE A 33 -10.53 -8.22 -3.81
C PHE A 33 -9.36 -7.98 -4.77
N GLY A 34 -9.27 -6.80 -5.38
CA GLY A 34 -8.16 -6.43 -6.27
C GLY A 34 -6.79 -6.46 -5.57
N PHE A 35 -6.74 -6.02 -4.31
CA PHE A 35 -5.51 -6.04 -3.52
C PHE A 35 -5.04 -7.48 -3.21
N SER A 36 -5.96 -8.44 -3.08
CA SER A 36 -5.63 -9.84 -2.81
C SER A 36 -4.79 -10.48 -3.90
N PHE A 37 -4.94 -10.07 -5.16
CA PHE A 37 -4.17 -10.60 -6.28
C PHE A 37 -2.74 -10.01 -6.39
N LYS A 38 -2.42 -8.91 -5.69
CA LYS A 38 -1.12 -8.22 -5.82
C LYS A 38 0.06 -9.18 -5.62
N ALA A 39 0.10 -9.91 -4.52
CA ALA A 39 1.21 -10.79 -4.21
C ALA A 39 1.33 -11.95 -5.20
N ILE A 40 0.19 -12.48 -5.67
CA ILE A 40 0.14 -13.56 -6.67
C ILE A 40 0.76 -13.06 -7.99
N PHE A 41 0.34 -11.88 -8.48
CA PHE A 41 0.90 -11.32 -9.72
C PHE A 41 2.39 -11.00 -9.61
N VAL A 42 2.86 -10.51 -8.45
CA VAL A 42 4.29 -10.28 -8.21
C VAL A 42 5.07 -11.60 -8.25
N LYS A 43 4.57 -12.66 -7.61
CA LYS A 43 5.19 -14.00 -7.67
C LYS A 43 5.20 -14.57 -9.09
N LEU A 44 4.11 -14.39 -9.83
CA LEU A 44 4.04 -14.82 -11.23
C LEU A 44 5.04 -14.04 -12.10
N ALA A 45 5.20 -12.74 -11.89
CA ALA A 45 6.19 -11.94 -12.61
C ALA A 45 7.62 -12.42 -12.34
N TYR A 46 7.97 -12.71 -11.07
CA TYR A 46 9.27 -13.28 -10.71
C TYR A 46 9.50 -14.68 -11.30
N ALA A 47 8.43 -15.47 -11.45
CA ALA A 47 8.52 -16.80 -12.08
C ALA A 47 8.62 -16.73 -13.61
N ALA A 48 8.02 -15.71 -14.23
CA ALA A 48 7.95 -15.59 -15.68
C ALA A 48 9.21 -14.94 -16.30
N ALA A 49 9.94 -14.10 -15.53
CA ALA A 49 11.11 -13.39 -16.04
C ALA A 49 12.11 -13.10 -14.93
N PRO A 50 13.42 -13.02 -15.25
CA PRO A 50 14.46 -12.63 -14.30
C PRO A 50 14.41 -11.12 -14.02
N VAL A 51 13.35 -10.68 -13.34
CA VAL A 51 13.12 -9.27 -12.99
C VAL A 51 13.36 -9.06 -11.50
N ASP A 52 14.03 -7.96 -11.16
CA ASP A 52 14.25 -7.55 -9.78
C ASP A 52 13.09 -6.72 -9.21
N ALA A 53 13.08 -6.54 -7.87
CA ALA A 53 12.02 -5.83 -7.18
C ALA A 53 11.90 -4.35 -7.60
N VAL A 54 13.03 -3.67 -7.90
CA VAL A 54 13.04 -2.25 -8.29
C VAL A 54 12.42 -2.09 -9.66
N THR A 55 12.83 -2.93 -10.63
CA THR A 55 12.30 -2.93 -11.99
C THR A 55 10.82 -3.24 -12.02
N LEU A 56 10.38 -4.28 -11.30
CA LEU A 56 8.97 -4.65 -11.25
C LEU A 56 8.10 -3.56 -10.59
N LEU A 57 8.59 -2.94 -9.51
CA LEU A 57 7.91 -1.82 -8.85
C LEU A 57 7.86 -0.59 -9.77
N SER A 58 8.94 -0.29 -10.49
CA SER A 58 9.02 0.80 -11.46
C SER A 58 7.97 0.64 -12.56
N LEU A 59 7.91 -0.53 -13.20
CA LEU A 59 6.90 -0.83 -14.22
C LEU A 59 5.48 -0.67 -13.69
N ARG A 60 5.19 -1.25 -12.51
CA ARG A 60 3.89 -1.11 -11.87
C ARG A 60 3.50 0.34 -11.66
N MET A 61 4.43 1.20 -11.19
CA MET A 61 4.17 2.61 -10.97
C MET A 61 3.93 3.38 -12.26
N VAL A 62 4.68 3.07 -13.33
CA VAL A 62 4.48 3.68 -14.65
C VAL A 62 3.11 3.34 -15.24
N PHE A 63 2.70 2.06 -15.17
CA PHE A 63 1.37 1.67 -15.65
C PHE A 63 0.21 2.28 -14.85
N ALA A 64 0.40 2.53 -13.56
CA ALA A 64 -0.59 3.18 -12.73
C ALA A 64 -0.60 4.72 -12.87
N LEU A 65 0.49 5.31 -13.37
CA LEU A 65 0.72 6.75 -13.42
C LEU A 65 -0.41 7.54 -14.13
N PRO A 66 -0.91 7.13 -15.33
CA PRO A 66 -1.97 7.89 -16.00
C PRO A 66 -3.23 8.04 -15.16
N ALA A 67 -3.63 6.96 -14.46
CA ALA A 67 -4.80 6.98 -13.59
C ALA A 67 -4.61 7.95 -12.41
N PHE A 68 -3.45 7.92 -11.74
CA PHE A 68 -3.17 8.81 -10.62
C PHE A 68 -2.96 10.27 -11.03
N LEU A 69 -2.41 10.53 -12.22
CA LEU A 69 -2.35 11.89 -12.78
C LEU A 69 -3.76 12.44 -13.00
N TRP A 70 -4.64 11.64 -13.61
CA TRP A 70 -6.02 12.06 -13.86
C TRP A 70 -6.80 12.30 -12.57
N ILE A 71 -6.73 11.36 -11.60
CA ILE A 71 -7.39 11.50 -10.30
C ILE A 71 -6.85 12.72 -9.56
N GLY A 72 -5.52 12.89 -9.52
CA GLY A 72 -4.87 14.02 -8.85
C GLY A 72 -5.25 15.36 -9.45
N PHE A 73 -5.30 15.45 -10.77
CA PHE A 73 -5.76 16.64 -11.49
C PHE A 73 -7.24 16.94 -11.22
N ALA A 74 -8.12 15.94 -11.37
CA ALA A 74 -9.54 16.09 -11.14
C ALA A 74 -9.85 16.53 -9.69
N ALA A 75 -9.22 15.88 -8.70
CA ALA A 75 -9.40 16.20 -7.28
C ALA A 75 -8.74 17.52 -6.85
N SER A 76 -7.84 18.08 -7.66
CA SER A 76 -7.15 19.35 -7.34
C SER A 76 -7.78 20.56 -8.00
N ARG A 77 -8.63 20.40 -9.03
CA ARG A 77 -9.19 21.51 -9.83
C ARG A 77 -9.89 22.60 -9.01
N ALA A 78 -10.70 22.21 -8.01
CA ALA A 78 -11.47 23.13 -7.17
C ALA A 78 -10.97 23.17 -5.72
N ALA A 79 -9.79 22.59 -5.46
CA ALA A 79 -9.26 22.48 -4.12
C ALA A 79 -8.30 23.64 -3.80
N PRO A 80 -8.20 24.07 -2.53
CA PRO A 80 -7.28 25.12 -2.12
C PRO A 80 -5.81 24.72 -2.41
N PRO A 81 -4.91 25.71 -2.62
CA PRO A 81 -3.51 25.44 -2.86
C PRO A 81 -2.86 24.69 -1.71
N LEU A 82 -1.86 23.86 -2.03
CA LEU A 82 -1.09 23.11 -1.05
C LEU A 82 -0.14 24.04 -0.29
N THR A 83 -0.13 23.94 1.02
CA THR A 83 0.84 24.61 1.88
C THR A 83 2.18 23.85 1.91
N ARG A 84 3.25 24.49 2.41
CA ARG A 84 4.54 23.80 2.62
C ARG A 84 4.42 22.59 3.56
N ARG A 85 3.54 22.68 4.56
CA ARG A 85 3.25 21.56 5.48
C ARG A 85 2.57 20.40 4.77
N ASP A 86 1.62 20.69 3.85
CA ASP A 86 0.96 19.65 3.06
C ASP A 86 1.96 18.92 2.17
N TRP A 87 2.88 19.63 1.53
CA TRP A 87 3.95 19.03 0.74
C TRP A 87 4.87 18.16 1.59
N GLY A 88 5.28 18.65 2.77
CA GLY A 88 6.09 17.85 3.71
C GLY A 88 5.40 16.54 4.10
N MET A 89 4.09 16.59 4.44
CA MET A 89 3.31 15.40 4.76
C MET A 89 3.14 14.46 3.56
N LEU A 90 2.84 15.00 2.38
CA LEU A 90 2.69 14.20 1.15
C LEU A 90 3.99 13.47 0.79
N VAL A 91 5.13 14.15 0.89
CA VAL A 91 6.43 13.54 0.62
C VAL A 91 6.75 12.47 1.67
N ALA A 92 6.66 12.79 2.95
CA ALA A 92 6.97 11.84 4.03
C ALA A 92 6.06 10.60 3.97
N LEU A 93 4.75 10.80 3.86
CA LEU A 93 3.77 9.72 3.84
C LEU A 93 3.79 8.95 2.51
N GLY A 94 4.03 9.61 1.38
CA GLY A 94 4.19 8.96 0.08
C GLY A 94 5.42 8.07 0.02
N LEU A 95 6.55 8.55 0.54
CA LEU A 95 7.77 7.75 0.65
C LEU A 95 7.62 6.58 1.62
N LEU A 96 6.97 6.80 2.76
CA LEU A 96 6.84 5.76 3.79
C LEU A 96 5.81 4.70 3.40
N GLY A 97 4.59 5.12 3.04
CA GLY A 97 3.45 4.22 2.85
C GLY A 97 3.38 3.58 1.47
N TYR A 98 3.84 4.26 0.43
CA TYR A 98 3.74 3.74 -0.93
C TYR A 98 5.07 3.28 -1.52
N TYR A 99 6.17 4.04 -1.31
CA TYR A 99 7.47 3.64 -1.83
C TYR A 99 8.16 2.60 -0.93
N ALA A 100 8.50 2.95 0.32
CA ALA A 100 9.25 2.07 1.21
C ALA A 100 8.49 0.77 1.52
N SER A 101 7.19 0.88 1.87
CA SER A 101 6.35 -0.27 2.10
C SER A 101 6.28 -1.20 0.88
N SER A 102 6.04 -0.66 -0.33
CA SER A 102 5.98 -1.50 -1.53
C SER A 102 7.33 -2.11 -1.90
N MET A 103 8.43 -1.38 -1.71
CA MET A 103 9.77 -1.89 -1.99
C MET A 103 10.12 -3.07 -1.07
N LEU A 104 9.92 -2.90 0.23
CA LEU A 104 10.16 -3.96 1.22
C LEU A 104 9.29 -5.18 0.97
N ASP A 105 8.04 -4.98 0.60
CA ASP A 105 7.11 -6.05 0.26
C ASP A 105 7.56 -6.84 -0.98
N PHE A 106 7.96 -6.16 -2.04
CA PHE A 106 8.45 -6.79 -3.26
C PHE A 106 9.77 -7.53 -3.04
N LEU A 107 10.68 -6.99 -2.22
CA LEU A 107 11.89 -7.69 -1.80
C LEU A 107 11.56 -8.95 -1.01
N GLY A 108 10.61 -8.88 -0.07
CA GLY A 108 10.18 -10.02 0.71
C GLY A 108 9.59 -11.15 -0.13
N LEU A 109 8.77 -10.81 -1.13
CA LEU A 109 8.16 -11.77 -2.06
C LEU A 109 9.16 -12.53 -2.94
N GLN A 110 10.42 -12.12 -3.00
CA GLN A 110 11.47 -12.92 -3.65
C GLN A 110 11.80 -14.18 -2.84
N TYR A 111 11.63 -14.14 -1.51
CA TYR A 111 12.08 -15.19 -0.58
C TYR A 111 10.96 -16.05 -0.01
N ILE A 112 9.75 -15.52 0.14
CA ILE A 112 8.62 -16.22 0.78
C ILE A 112 7.42 -16.37 -0.15
N SER A 113 6.46 -17.22 0.24
CA SER A 113 5.22 -17.41 -0.51
C SER A 113 4.30 -16.18 -0.44
N ALA A 114 3.40 -16.06 -1.41
CA ALA A 114 2.36 -15.03 -1.38
C ALA A 114 1.40 -15.18 -0.19
N GLY A 115 1.21 -16.42 0.30
CA GLY A 115 0.40 -16.71 1.47
C GLY A 115 1.02 -16.16 2.74
N LEU A 116 2.29 -16.47 2.99
CA LEU A 116 3.03 -15.98 4.16
C LEU A 116 3.20 -14.46 4.11
N GLU A 117 3.50 -13.88 2.92
CA GLU A 117 3.53 -12.41 2.74
C GLU A 117 2.24 -11.77 3.24
N ARG A 118 1.08 -12.28 2.80
CA ARG A 118 -0.21 -11.71 3.19
C ARG A 118 -0.44 -11.76 4.69
N LEU A 119 -0.12 -12.86 5.32
CA LEU A 119 -0.30 -13.03 6.76
C LEU A 119 0.59 -12.07 7.55
N ILE A 120 1.87 -11.94 7.16
CA ILE A 120 2.78 -11.00 7.83
C ILE A 120 2.36 -9.56 7.54
N LEU A 121 2.01 -9.22 6.30
CA LEU A 121 1.57 -7.87 5.95
C LEU A 121 0.35 -7.46 6.77
N PHE A 122 -0.61 -8.37 6.99
CA PHE A 122 -1.79 -8.10 7.81
C PHE A 122 -1.52 -7.93 9.31
N THR A 123 -0.26 -7.90 9.75
CA THR A 123 0.11 -7.38 11.08
C THR A 123 0.02 -5.84 11.15
N TYR A 124 -0.02 -5.13 10.00
CA TYR A 124 -0.05 -3.66 10.00
C TYR A 124 -1.20 -3.04 10.81
N PRO A 125 -2.44 -3.59 10.88
CA PRO A 125 -3.49 -3.01 11.73
C PRO A 125 -3.13 -3.10 13.20
N THR A 126 -2.50 -4.21 13.60
CA THR A 126 -1.96 -4.39 14.96
C THR A 126 -0.93 -3.32 15.28
N LEU A 127 0.06 -3.17 14.40
CA LEU A 127 1.11 -2.17 14.54
C LEU A 127 0.52 -0.75 14.59
N THR A 128 -0.50 -0.47 13.78
CA THR A 128 -1.20 0.83 13.79
C THR A 128 -1.89 1.08 15.14
N VAL A 129 -2.54 0.05 15.71
CA VAL A 129 -3.15 0.14 17.05
C VAL A 129 -2.09 0.37 18.12
N LEU A 130 -0.98 -0.39 18.09
CA LEU A 130 0.12 -0.23 19.03
C LEU A 130 0.75 1.16 18.94
N ILE A 131 0.98 1.70 17.75
CA ILE A 131 1.45 3.07 17.53
C ILE A 131 0.44 4.06 18.15
N GLY A 132 -0.87 3.84 17.93
CA GLY A 132 -1.93 4.65 18.53
C GLY A 132 -1.92 4.65 20.06
N VAL A 133 -1.68 3.49 20.67
CA VAL A 133 -1.58 3.36 22.15
C VAL A 133 -0.32 4.02 22.68
N LEU A 134 0.85 3.73 22.06
CA LEU A 134 2.14 4.19 22.57
C LEU A 134 2.38 5.69 22.37
N PHE A 135 1.94 6.25 21.23
CA PHE A 135 2.26 7.63 20.85
C PHE A 135 1.05 8.56 20.85
N MET A 136 -0.18 8.03 20.83
CA MET A 136 -1.41 8.84 20.74
C MET A 136 -2.33 8.66 21.96
N GLY A 137 -1.92 7.90 22.99
CA GLY A 137 -2.67 7.70 24.22
C GLY A 137 -4.01 6.96 24.05
N LYS A 138 -4.19 6.19 22.95
CA LYS A 138 -5.40 5.38 22.71
C LYS A 138 -5.41 4.16 23.65
N SER A 139 -6.58 3.76 24.14
CA SER A 139 -6.74 2.54 24.95
C SER A 139 -6.88 1.29 24.08
N LEU A 140 -6.31 0.17 24.51
CA LEU A 140 -6.44 -1.12 23.84
C LEU A 140 -7.69 -1.84 24.34
N GLU A 141 -8.58 -2.23 23.44
CA GLU A 141 -9.77 -3.01 23.77
C GLU A 141 -9.45 -4.50 23.87
N LYS A 142 -10.10 -5.23 24.81
CA LYS A 142 -9.93 -6.68 24.97
C LYS A 142 -10.23 -7.48 23.68
N ARG A 143 -11.20 -7.04 22.87
CA ARG A 143 -11.51 -7.63 21.56
C ARG A 143 -10.34 -7.53 20.60
N GLN A 144 -9.62 -6.41 20.60
CA GLN A 144 -8.45 -6.22 19.76
C GLN A 144 -7.33 -7.20 20.15
N VAL A 145 -7.09 -7.39 21.45
CA VAL A 145 -6.09 -8.36 21.95
C VAL A 145 -6.41 -9.77 21.46
N GLY A 146 -7.67 -10.20 21.56
CA GLY A 146 -8.09 -11.52 21.05
C GLY A 146 -7.89 -11.69 19.55
N ALA A 147 -8.26 -10.67 18.76
CA ALA A 147 -8.05 -10.66 17.30
C ALA A 147 -6.56 -10.73 16.93
N LEU A 148 -5.71 -10.02 17.69
CA LEU A 148 -4.26 -10.05 17.53
C LEU A 148 -3.69 -11.45 17.80
N ALA A 149 -4.06 -12.06 18.90
CA ALA A 149 -3.60 -13.41 19.25
C ALA A 149 -3.95 -14.44 18.16
N LEU A 150 -5.17 -14.38 17.63
CA LEU A 150 -5.60 -15.26 16.54
C LEU A 150 -4.81 -14.99 15.24
N SER A 151 -4.56 -13.73 14.90
CA SER A 151 -3.76 -13.36 13.73
C SER A 151 -2.34 -13.90 13.83
N TYR A 152 -1.69 -13.75 14.99
CA TYR A 152 -0.31 -14.26 15.19
C TYR A 152 -0.24 -15.78 15.22
N ALA A 153 -1.26 -16.48 15.72
CA ALA A 153 -1.35 -17.92 15.61
C ALA A 153 -1.40 -18.37 14.13
N GLY A 154 -2.21 -17.68 13.29
CA GLY A 154 -2.26 -17.92 11.85
C GLY A 154 -0.92 -17.68 11.15
N ILE A 155 -0.23 -16.57 11.48
CA ILE A 155 1.11 -16.25 10.93
C ILE A 155 2.11 -17.35 11.32
N GLY A 156 2.11 -17.80 12.57
CA GLY A 156 3.00 -18.87 13.04
C GLY A 156 2.81 -20.19 12.28
N LEU A 157 1.55 -20.59 12.03
CA LEU A 157 1.24 -21.78 11.24
C LEU A 157 1.71 -21.65 9.79
N ALA A 158 1.48 -20.51 9.16
CA ALA A 158 1.92 -20.29 7.79
C ALA A 158 3.45 -20.20 7.67
N PHE A 159 4.12 -19.61 8.65
CA PHE A 159 5.58 -19.58 8.72
C PHE A 159 6.16 -20.99 8.81
N ALA A 160 5.60 -21.85 9.67
CA ALA A 160 6.00 -23.26 9.80
C ALA A 160 5.79 -24.03 8.49
N HIS A 161 4.69 -23.76 7.78
CA HIS A 161 4.40 -24.36 6.49
C HIS A 161 5.41 -23.92 5.40
N ASP A 162 5.66 -22.62 5.25
CA ASP A 162 6.63 -22.09 4.28
C ASP A 162 8.03 -22.64 4.55
N LEU A 163 8.44 -22.72 5.81
CA LEU A 163 9.72 -23.28 6.20
C LEU A 163 9.84 -24.75 5.80
N SER A 164 8.76 -25.53 5.96
CA SER A 164 8.74 -26.96 5.58
C SER A 164 8.90 -27.17 4.07
N ILE A 165 8.46 -26.21 3.26
CA ILE A 165 8.56 -26.29 1.80
C ILE A 165 9.89 -25.72 1.29
N ALA A 166 10.30 -24.55 1.82
CA ALA A 166 11.49 -23.84 1.34
C ALA A 166 12.80 -24.53 1.74
N GLY A 167 12.82 -25.24 2.88
CA GLY A 167 14.02 -25.92 3.41
C GLY A 167 15.15 -24.97 3.85
N ASP A 168 15.05 -23.67 3.58
CA ASP A 168 16.03 -22.64 3.93
C ASP A 168 15.44 -21.61 4.90
N LEU A 169 15.70 -21.84 6.19
CA LEU A 169 15.28 -20.95 7.28
C LEU A 169 15.79 -19.51 7.08
N ARG A 170 17.02 -19.34 6.57
CA ARG A 170 17.61 -18.03 6.38
C ARG A 170 16.85 -17.21 5.34
N ALA A 171 16.53 -17.81 4.21
CA ALA A 171 15.74 -17.16 3.16
C ALA A 171 14.35 -16.75 3.67
N VAL A 172 13.66 -17.66 4.38
CA VAL A 172 12.33 -17.40 4.96
C VAL A 172 12.39 -16.25 5.98
N LEU A 173 13.40 -16.21 6.86
CA LEU A 173 13.58 -15.14 7.84
C LEU A 173 13.87 -13.78 7.18
N ILE A 174 14.70 -13.76 6.14
CA ILE A 174 15.00 -12.53 5.38
C ILE A 174 13.72 -12.00 4.73
N GLY A 175 12.98 -12.85 4.02
CA GLY A 175 11.73 -12.49 3.38
C GLY A 175 10.66 -12.01 4.37
N ALA A 176 10.48 -12.74 5.48
CA ALA A 176 9.57 -12.35 6.55
C ALA A 176 9.97 -11.01 7.18
N GLY A 177 11.27 -10.76 7.38
CA GLY A 177 11.80 -9.50 7.89
C GLY A 177 11.48 -8.32 6.97
N PHE A 178 11.65 -8.48 5.66
CA PHE A 178 11.27 -7.46 4.68
C PHE A 178 9.77 -7.15 4.70
N VAL A 179 8.92 -8.18 4.70
CA VAL A 179 7.46 -7.98 4.74
C VAL A 179 7.01 -7.39 6.07
N PHE A 180 7.62 -7.77 7.19
CA PHE A 180 7.35 -7.13 8.48
C PHE A 180 7.75 -5.64 8.48
N GLY A 181 8.91 -5.31 7.90
CA GLY A 181 9.32 -3.92 7.66
C GLY A 181 8.32 -3.15 6.80
N SER A 182 7.77 -3.79 5.75
CA SER A 182 6.68 -3.25 4.95
C SER A 182 5.42 -2.97 5.80
N ALA A 183 5.01 -3.93 6.63
CA ALA A 183 3.87 -3.77 7.54
C ALA A 183 4.08 -2.62 8.54
N LEU A 184 5.30 -2.47 9.08
CA LEU A 184 5.64 -1.39 10.00
C LEU A 184 5.61 -0.01 9.32
N THR A 185 6.24 0.13 8.14
CA THR A 185 6.21 1.39 7.39
C THR A 185 4.79 1.78 6.97
N TYR A 186 3.97 0.79 6.59
CA TYR A 186 2.57 1.01 6.27
C TYR A 186 1.72 1.38 7.51
N ALA A 187 2.02 0.80 8.67
CA ALA A 187 1.36 1.14 9.93
C ALA A 187 1.66 2.60 10.36
N LEU A 188 2.92 3.03 10.24
CA LEU A 188 3.32 4.42 10.50
C LEU A 188 2.63 5.38 9.53
N TYR A 189 2.58 5.03 8.23
CA TYR A 189 1.81 5.77 7.24
C TYR A 189 0.33 5.87 7.65
N SER A 190 -0.31 4.75 7.99
CA SER A 190 -1.73 4.70 8.33
C SER A 190 -2.06 5.55 9.57
N ALA A 191 -1.19 5.51 10.58
CA ALA A 191 -1.34 6.32 11.79
C ALA A 191 -1.18 7.83 11.50
N GLY A 192 -0.27 8.20 10.57
CA GLY A 192 0.02 9.59 10.23
C GLY A 192 -0.84 10.20 9.12
N ALA A 193 -1.54 9.38 8.32
CA ALA A 193 -2.26 9.85 7.13
C ALA A 193 -3.60 10.53 7.44
N GLU A 194 -4.24 10.23 8.56
CA GLU A 194 -5.58 10.72 8.89
C GLU A 194 -5.71 12.26 8.84
N PRO A 195 -4.81 13.07 9.43
CA PRO A 195 -4.89 14.53 9.35
C PRO A 195 -4.74 15.06 7.91
N ALA A 196 -3.88 14.44 7.10
CA ALA A 196 -3.68 14.83 5.71
C ALA A 196 -4.91 14.48 4.85
N ILE A 197 -5.51 13.30 5.06
CA ILE A 197 -6.73 12.87 4.36
C ILE A 197 -7.91 13.77 4.71
N ARG A 198 -8.09 14.13 5.99
CA ARG A 198 -9.16 15.06 6.41
C ARG A 198 -9.02 16.44 5.77
N ARG A 199 -7.79 16.92 5.60
CA ARG A 199 -7.51 18.24 5.01
C ARG A 199 -7.60 18.26 3.50
N LEU A 200 -7.03 17.26 2.82
CA LEU A 200 -6.86 17.25 1.36
C LEU A 200 -7.97 16.49 0.63
N GLY A 201 -8.71 15.65 1.34
CA GLY A 201 -9.60 14.63 0.77
C GLY A 201 -8.84 13.37 0.36
N SER A 202 -9.49 12.21 0.45
CA SER A 202 -8.86 10.90 0.23
C SER A 202 -8.30 10.73 -1.19
N ALA A 203 -9.07 11.13 -2.20
CA ALA A 203 -8.67 10.98 -3.61
C ALA A 203 -7.44 11.84 -3.96
N ARG A 204 -7.45 13.12 -3.55
CA ARG A 204 -6.33 14.03 -3.78
C ARG A 204 -5.07 13.58 -3.04
N PHE A 205 -5.22 13.24 -1.75
CA PHE A 205 -4.10 12.76 -0.95
C PHE A 205 -3.48 11.50 -1.54
N ALA A 206 -4.29 10.47 -1.84
CA ALA A 206 -3.80 9.21 -2.39
C ALA A 206 -3.10 9.40 -3.74
N ALA A 207 -3.69 10.20 -4.64
CA ALA A 207 -3.09 10.47 -5.95
C ALA A 207 -1.74 11.20 -5.83
N LEU A 208 -1.66 12.27 -5.03
CA LEU A 208 -0.44 13.04 -4.86
C LEU A 208 0.66 12.23 -4.13
N ALA A 209 0.31 11.47 -3.10
CA ALA A 209 1.25 10.59 -2.42
C ALA A 209 1.76 9.47 -3.34
N MET A 210 0.91 8.94 -4.22
CA MET A 210 1.32 7.97 -5.23
C MET A 210 2.27 8.59 -6.28
N LEU A 211 2.04 9.84 -6.69
CA LEU A 211 2.96 10.55 -7.60
C LEU A 211 4.33 10.76 -6.96
N VAL A 212 4.40 11.10 -5.67
CA VAL A 212 5.67 11.17 -4.92
C VAL A 212 6.37 9.82 -4.92
N SER A 213 5.65 8.75 -4.61
CA SER A 213 6.19 7.39 -4.62
C SER A 213 6.67 6.97 -6.01
N THR A 214 5.90 7.27 -7.05
CA THR A 214 6.29 7.00 -8.44
C THR A 214 7.60 7.71 -8.77
N THR A 215 7.71 9.00 -8.46
CA THR A 215 8.94 9.77 -8.70
C THR A 215 10.14 9.14 -7.97
N ALA A 216 9.98 8.81 -6.69
CA ALA A 216 11.05 8.17 -5.91
C ALA A 216 11.45 6.81 -6.49
N THR A 217 10.46 5.99 -6.90
CA THR A 217 10.71 4.69 -7.52
C THR A 217 11.46 4.84 -8.85
N GLN A 218 11.07 5.81 -9.70
CA GLN A 218 11.78 6.04 -10.97
C GLN A 218 13.21 6.54 -10.73
N ILE A 219 13.43 7.45 -9.79
CA ILE A 219 14.78 7.89 -9.42
C ILE A 219 15.62 6.69 -8.95
N HIS A 220 15.05 5.84 -8.07
CA HIS A 220 15.75 4.64 -7.60
C HIS A 220 16.08 3.70 -8.77
N PHE A 221 15.13 3.45 -9.67
CA PHE A 221 15.35 2.62 -10.86
C PHE A 221 16.49 3.16 -11.74
N PHE A 222 16.46 4.42 -12.12
CA PHE A 222 17.49 5.01 -12.99
C PHE A 222 18.89 5.09 -12.36
N ILE A 223 18.98 5.07 -11.02
CA ILE A 223 20.28 5.03 -10.33
C ILE A 223 20.82 3.60 -10.26
N THR A 224 19.95 2.60 -10.10
CA THR A 224 20.39 1.23 -9.76
C THR A 224 20.26 0.23 -10.88
N GLN A 225 19.44 0.51 -11.91
CA GLN A 225 19.13 -0.43 -12.97
C GLN A 225 19.42 0.14 -14.36
N PRO A 226 19.96 -0.66 -15.28
CA PRO A 226 20.09 -0.27 -16.70
C PRO A 226 18.73 -0.26 -17.38
N LEU A 227 18.57 0.59 -18.40
CA LEU A 227 17.33 0.64 -19.21
C LEU A 227 16.96 -0.71 -19.87
N SER A 228 17.96 -1.53 -20.15
CA SER A 228 17.74 -2.90 -20.69
C SER A 228 16.96 -3.81 -19.72
N ALA A 229 16.95 -3.51 -18.43
CA ALA A 229 16.15 -4.26 -17.44
C ALA A 229 14.63 -4.10 -17.65
N LEU A 230 14.19 -3.08 -18.40
CA LEU A 230 12.77 -2.89 -18.78
C LEU A 230 12.31 -3.84 -19.88
N ILE A 231 13.24 -4.44 -20.60
CA ILE A 231 12.96 -5.42 -21.67
C ILE A 231 13.50 -6.76 -21.16
N PRO A 232 12.64 -7.59 -20.51
CA PRO A 232 13.08 -8.91 -20.10
C PRO A 232 13.54 -9.66 -21.34
N SER A 233 14.83 -10.02 -21.41
CA SER A 233 15.30 -10.99 -22.37
C SER A 233 14.53 -12.29 -22.06
N GLY A 234 13.64 -12.68 -22.96
CA GLY A 234 12.88 -13.92 -22.85
C GLY A 234 13.79 -15.14 -22.64
N PRO A 235 13.21 -16.24 -22.22
CA PRO A 235 13.94 -17.47 -21.98
C PRO A 235 14.63 -17.97 -23.25
#